data_280a63f094f88b0cf82ab10669f4b484
#
_entry.id   280a63f094f88b0cf82ab10669f4b484
#
_cell.length_a   1.000
_cell.length_b   1.000
_cell.length_c   1.000
_cell.angle_alpha   90.00
_cell.angle_beta   90.00
_cell.angle_gamma   90.00
#
_symmetry.space_group_name_H-M   'P 1'
#
loop_
_entity.id
_entity.type
_entity.pdbx_description
1 polymer ?
#
loop_
_entity_poly.entity_id
_entity_poly.type
_entity_poly.pdbx_seq_one_letter_code
_entity_poly.pdbx_strand_id
1 'polypeptide(L)'
;MSSFWDSTKKTVSRAGTNLRMGGGGLTANMDPEFNEQQQRFINLEKRAMKLLQETKDYRGSISAMTNSQHALSKNLSAFLLDVQRPQDYQAAYRQAAQTIDQVSQPQFDEVYMHTVLQPMAQFCGYLPEFNKAIKKRKNLADDLERARKALAKEQTKGQDPMSIERAEMDVQYAEEAFNVMNRTLIGEIPKLINSRVYVVDPSFEAFVKSQLQFFNDSLQQMDGVARYLPPQGGPNDDKVLEQRIGDVMAQVRSLSICNHNVV
;
A
#
# COMPACT_ATOMS: atom_id res chain seq x y z
N MET A 1 -1.03 17.79 8.21
CA MET A 1 -0.74 16.66 7.30
C MET A 1 -1.74 15.49 7.38
N SER A 2 -2.61 15.40 8.41
CA SER A 2 -3.62 14.33 8.54
C SER A 2 -4.79 14.39 7.53
N SER A 3 -5.17 15.57 7.06
CA SER A 3 -6.37 15.75 6.21
C SER A 3 -6.23 15.20 4.77
N PHE A 4 -5.01 15.19 4.22
CA PHE A 4 -4.74 14.63 2.89
C PHE A 4 -4.91 13.10 2.87
N TRP A 5 -4.51 12.43 3.95
CA TRP A 5 -4.55 10.97 4.10
C TRP A 5 -5.96 10.42 4.37
N ASP A 6 -6.79 11.18 5.08
CA ASP A 6 -8.20 10.81 5.31
C ASP A 6 -9.06 10.97 4.05
N SER A 7 -8.74 11.95 3.21
CA SER A 7 -9.40 12.14 1.92
C SER A 7 -9.17 10.96 0.97
N THR A 8 -7.96 10.38 0.99
CA THR A 8 -7.60 9.23 0.14
C THR A 8 -8.34 7.96 0.55
N LYS A 9 -8.54 7.71 1.86
CA LYS A 9 -9.31 6.57 2.37
C LYS A 9 -10.79 6.60 1.94
N LYS A 10 -11.41 7.79 1.98
CA LYS A 10 -12.82 7.95 1.56
C LYS A 10 -13.01 7.80 0.04
N THR A 11 -12.01 8.17 -0.77
CA THR A 11 -12.08 8.06 -2.24
C THR A 11 -11.93 6.62 -2.70
N VAL A 12 -11.08 5.83 -2.06
CA VAL A 12 -10.84 4.41 -2.39
C VAL A 12 -12.07 3.54 -2.13
N SER A 13 -12.80 3.76 -1.02
CA SER A 13 -14.00 2.96 -0.71
C SER A 13 -15.17 3.26 -1.66
N ARG A 14 -15.22 4.45 -2.27
CA ARG A 14 -16.26 4.82 -3.22
C ARG A 14 -15.98 4.41 -4.67
N ALA A 15 -14.72 4.35 -5.09
CA ALA A 15 -14.35 3.92 -6.45
C ALA A 15 -14.63 2.43 -6.71
N GLY A 16 -14.43 1.57 -5.72
CA GLY A 16 -14.69 0.13 -5.84
C GLY A 16 -16.18 -0.25 -5.92
N THR A 17 -17.08 0.58 -5.41
CA THR A 17 -18.51 0.27 -5.34
C THR A 17 -19.27 0.71 -6.59
N ASN A 18 -18.82 1.76 -7.30
CA ASN A 18 -19.50 2.29 -8.48
C ASN A 18 -19.23 1.53 -9.78
N LEU A 19 -18.20 0.68 -9.84
CA LEU A 19 -17.91 -0.14 -11.03
C LEU A 19 -18.76 -1.42 -11.14
N ARG A 20 -19.54 -1.75 -10.10
CA ARG A 20 -20.39 -2.95 -10.07
C ARG A 20 -21.83 -2.75 -10.54
N MET A 21 -22.27 -1.53 -10.80
CA MET A 21 -23.61 -1.27 -11.32
C MET A 21 -23.56 -1.11 -12.85
N GLY A 22 -23.46 -2.24 -13.54
CA GLY A 22 -23.59 -2.34 -14.99
C GLY A 22 -25.03 -2.13 -15.42
N GLY A 23 -25.28 -1.00 -16.02
CA GLY A 23 -26.42 -0.67 -16.85
C GLY A 23 -25.90 0.11 -18.04
N GLY A 24 -24.96 -0.46 -18.80
CA GLY A 24 -24.46 0.14 -20.02
C GLY A 24 -25.41 -0.18 -21.16
N GLY A 25 -26.03 0.84 -21.76
CA GLY A 25 -26.76 0.70 -23.02
C GLY A 25 -25.87 0.13 -24.13
N LEU A 26 -26.47 -0.32 -25.18
CA LEU A 26 -25.89 -1.01 -26.35
C LEU A 26 -24.60 -0.36 -26.93
N THR A 27 -24.36 0.93 -26.70
CA THR A 27 -23.19 1.66 -27.19
C THR A 27 -21.90 1.43 -26.37
N ALA A 28 -21.99 1.00 -25.12
CA ALA A 28 -20.80 0.71 -24.29
C ALA A 28 -20.03 -0.53 -24.78
N ASN A 29 -20.70 -1.45 -25.46
CA ASN A 29 -20.10 -2.66 -26.05
C ASN A 29 -19.52 -2.46 -27.46
N MET A 30 -19.65 -1.26 -28.04
CA MET A 30 -19.31 -1.02 -29.46
C MET A 30 -17.85 -0.62 -29.70
N ASP A 31 -17.04 -0.42 -28.66
CA ASP A 31 -15.63 -0.07 -28.84
C ASP A 31 -14.72 -1.06 -28.09
N PRO A 32 -14.30 -2.14 -28.79
CA PRO A 32 -13.45 -3.17 -28.20
C PRO A 32 -12.11 -2.63 -27.73
N GLU A 33 -11.53 -1.67 -28.46
CA GLU A 33 -10.24 -1.07 -28.13
C GLU A 33 -10.30 -0.28 -26.81
N PHE A 34 -11.34 0.55 -26.66
CA PHE A 34 -11.54 1.25 -25.39
C PHE A 34 -11.80 0.27 -24.23
N ASN A 35 -12.61 -0.76 -24.44
CA ASN A 35 -12.92 -1.75 -23.40
C ASN A 35 -11.66 -2.48 -22.93
N GLU A 36 -10.75 -2.82 -23.84
CA GLU A 36 -9.46 -3.41 -23.51
C GLU A 36 -8.62 -2.44 -22.65
N GLN A 37 -8.49 -1.17 -23.07
CA GLN A 37 -7.72 -0.19 -22.33
C GLN A 37 -8.34 0.10 -20.96
N GLN A 38 -9.65 0.18 -20.87
CA GLN A 38 -10.37 0.35 -19.60
C GLN A 38 -10.09 -0.83 -18.65
N GLN A 39 -10.11 -2.06 -19.14
CA GLN A 39 -9.83 -3.23 -18.30
C GLN A 39 -8.36 -3.23 -17.82
N ARG A 40 -7.43 -2.84 -18.67
CA ARG A 40 -6.01 -2.66 -18.30
C ARG A 40 -5.84 -1.59 -17.23
N PHE A 41 -6.57 -0.48 -17.35
CA PHE A 41 -6.56 0.59 -16.34
C PHE A 41 -7.13 0.12 -14.99
N ILE A 42 -8.26 -0.59 -14.97
CA ILE A 42 -8.86 -1.16 -13.75
C ILE A 42 -7.87 -2.08 -13.03
N ASN A 43 -7.17 -2.92 -13.80
CA ASN A 43 -6.16 -3.82 -13.26
C ASN A 43 -4.95 -3.06 -12.69
N LEU A 44 -4.51 -1.99 -13.39
CA LEU A 44 -3.46 -1.11 -12.89
C LEU A 44 -3.86 -0.46 -11.57
N GLU A 45 -5.03 0.17 -11.53
CA GLU A 45 -5.54 0.86 -10.34
C GLU A 45 -5.57 -0.08 -9.13
N LYS A 46 -6.19 -1.25 -9.29
CA LYS A 46 -6.27 -2.26 -8.23
C LYS A 46 -4.88 -2.65 -7.70
N ARG A 47 -3.94 -2.92 -8.59
CA ARG A 47 -2.58 -3.34 -8.22
C ARG A 47 -1.76 -2.21 -7.60
N ALA A 48 -1.87 -0.99 -8.14
CA ALA A 48 -1.17 0.18 -7.62
C ALA A 48 -1.65 0.55 -6.22
N MET A 49 -2.96 0.54 -5.98
CA MET A 49 -3.53 0.81 -4.65
C MET A 49 -3.14 -0.26 -3.63
N LYS A 50 -3.11 -1.53 -4.05
CA LYS A 50 -2.64 -2.61 -3.18
C LYS A 50 -1.16 -2.44 -2.83
N LEU A 51 -0.32 -2.17 -3.83
CA LEU A 51 1.12 -1.95 -3.62
C LEU A 51 1.37 -0.75 -2.69
N LEU A 52 0.65 0.35 -2.87
CA LEU A 52 0.74 1.51 -1.99
C LEU A 52 0.35 1.16 -0.54
N GLN A 53 -0.66 0.32 -0.34
CA GLN A 53 -1.05 -0.13 1.00
C GLN A 53 0.03 -1.01 1.63
N GLU A 54 0.54 -2.00 0.90
CA GLU A 54 1.63 -2.87 1.36
C GLU A 54 2.91 -2.10 1.69
N THR A 55 3.21 -1.05 0.91
CA THR A 55 4.32 -0.13 1.18
C THR A 55 4.15 0.59 2.54
N LYS A 56 2.93 1.03 2.85
CA LYS A 56 2.62 1.65 4.15
C LYS A 56 2.70 0.65 5.31
N ASP A 57 2.18 -0.53 5.10
CA ASP A 57 2.11 -1.58 6.12
C ASP A 57 3.53 -2.07 6.46
N TYR A 58 4.40 -2.20 5.47
CA TYR A 58 5.82 -2.53 5.70
C TYR A 58 6.51 -1.48 6.58
N ARG A 59 6.36 -0.19 6.25
CA ARG A 59 6.89 0.90 7.09
C ARG A 59 6.40 0.81 8.54
N GLY A 60 5.09 0.58 8.72
CA GLY A 60 4.46 0.40 10.03
C GLY A 60 5.01 -0.81 10.79
N SER A 61 5.30 -1.90 10.09
CA SER A 61 5.84 -3.12 10.67
C SER A 61 7.27 -2.93 11.18
N ILE A 62 8.12 -2.21 10.46
CA ILE A 62 9.48 -1.87 10.94
C ILE A 62 9.39 -1.04 12.23
N SER A 63 8.57 0.00 12.25
CA SER A 63 8.38 0.83 13.45
C SER A 63 7.82 0.03 14.63
N ALA A 64 6.83 -0.84 14.40
CA ALA A 64 6.27 -1.69 15.44
C ALA A 64 7.30 -2.69 16.00
N MET A 65 8.16 -3.24 15.14
CA MET A 65 9.23 -4.15 15.54
C MET A 65 10.24 -3.45 16.44
N THR A 66 10.77 -2.29 16.05
CA THR A 66 11.77 -1.56 16.83
C THR A 66 11.22 -1.07 18.16
N ASN A 67 10.00 -0.55 18.18
CA ASN A 67 9.30 -0.16 19.40
C ASN A 67 9.12 -1.33 20.36
N SER A 68 8.77 -2.52 19.85
CA SER A 68 8.60 -3.73 20.67
C SER A 68 9.93 -4.22 21.23
N GLN A 69 11.01 -4.18 20.45
CA GLN A 69 12.36 -4.52 20.91
C GLN A 69 12.83 -3.56 22.02
N HIS A 70 12.61 -2.26 21.85
CA HIS A 70 12.95 -1.25 22.85
C HIS A 70 12.13 -1.47 24.14
N ALA A 71 10.82 -1.67 24.05
CA ALA A 71 9.97 -1.93 25.20
C ALA A 71 10.38 -3.21 25.94
N LEU A 72 10.70 -4.30 25.21
CA LEU A 72 11.19 -5.54 25.77
C LEU A 72 12.51 -5.31 26.53
N SER A 73 13.48 -4.62 25.94
CA SER A 73 14.78 -4.35 26.57
C SER A 73 14.64 -3.53 27.86
N LYS A 74 13.72 -2.58 27.88
CA LYS A 74 13.39 -1.75 29.03
C LYS A 74 12.77 -2.57 30.16
N ASN A 75 11.77 -3.40 29.84
CA ASN A 75 11.10 -4.26 30.81
C ASN A 75 12.02 -5.36 31.34
N LEU A 76 12.88 -5.94 30.50
CA LEU A 76 13.90 -6.88 30.92
C LEU A 76 14.87 -6.27 31.93
N SER A 77 15.35 -5.04 31.68
CA SER A 77 16.20 -4.32 32.60
C SER A 77 15.51 -4.03 33.92
N ALA A 78 14.22 -3.67 33.90
CA ALA A 78 13.44 -3.42 35.11
C ALA A 78 13.19 -4.70 35.92
N PHE A 79 12.90 -5.82 35.23
CA PHE A 79 12.64 -7.11 35.87
C PHE A 79 13.88 -7.68 36.61
N LEU A 80 15.08 -7.31 36.16
CA LEU A 80 16.33 -7.82 36.72
C LEU A 80 17.05 -6.80 37.58
N LEU A 81 16.41 -5.69 37.95
CA LEU A 81 17.02 -4.59 38.68
C LEU A 81 17.55 -5.01 40.06
N ASP A 82 16.89 -5.95 40.75
CA ASP A 82 17.22 -6.41 42.10
C ASP A 82 18.20 -7.59 42.12
N VAL A 83 18.62 -8.07 40.95
CA VAL A 83 19.56 -9.20 40.85
C VAL A 83 21.00 -8.68 40.93
N GLN A 84 21.72 -8.98 42.01
CA GLN A 84 23.11 -8.60 42.21
C GLN A 84 24.11 -9.34 41.31
N ARG A 85 23.87 -9.37 40.00
CA ARG A 85 24.84 -9.91 39.02
C ARG A 85 25.16 -8.82 38.00
N PRO A 86 26.43 -8.57 37.68
CA PRO A 86 26.77 -7.68 36.59
C PRO A 86 26.23 -8.33 35.28
N GLN A 87 25.28 -7.68 34.68
CA GLN A 87 24.68 -8.16 33.45
C GLN A 87 24.94 -7.16 32.30
N ASP A 88 26.22 -7.07 31.94
CA ASP A 88 26.71 -6.13 30.93
C ASP A 88 25.99 -6.30 29.61
N TYR A 89 25.62 -7.55 29.25
CA TYR A 89 24.85 -7.81 28.00
C TYR A 89 23.44 -7.20 28.00
N GLN A 90 22.80 -7.04 29.18
CA GLN A 90 21.48 -6.42 29.26
C GLN A 90 21.53 -4.91 29.04
N ALA A 91 22.54 -4.26 29.61
CA ALA A 91 22.79 -2.85 29.39
C ALA A 91 23.13 -2.60 27.90
N ALA A 92 24.00 -3.44 27.34
CA ALA A 92 24.37 -3.40 25.93
C ALA A 92 23.13 -3.63 25.01
N TYR A 93 22.29 -4.63 25.31
CA TYR A 93 21.08 -4.89 24.56
C TYR A 93 20.07 -3.71 24.63
N ARG A 94 19.89 -3.13 25.83
CA ARG A 94 19.01 -1.97 25.98
C ARG A 94 19.50 -0.78 25.16
N GLN A 95 20.80 -0.52 25.18
CA GLN A 95 21.40 0.56 24.39
C GLN A 95 21.26 0.30 22.89
N ALA A 96 21.53 -0.93 22.42
CA ALA A 96 21.37 -1.31 21.03
C ALA A 96 19.92 -1.15 20.57
N ALA A 97 18.95 -1.70 21.32
CA ALA A 97 17.53 -1.60 21.01
C ALA A 97 17.04 -0.14 21.02
N GLN A 98 17.53 0.69 21.94
CA GLN A 98 17.25 2.12 21.98
C GLN A 98 17.82 2.85 20.75
N THR A 99 19.05 2.56 20.35
CA THR A 99 19.68 3.18 19.18
C THR A 99 18.95 2.79 17.90
N ILE A 100 18.58 1.51 17.76
CA ILE A 100 17.80 1.03 16.59
C ILE A 100 16.46 1.75 16.51
N ASP A 101 15.74 1.89 17.61
CA ASP A 101 14.43 2.51 17.66
C ASP A 101 14.47 4.03 17.48
N GLN A 102 15.44 4.72 18.11
CA GLN A 102 15.47 6.18 18.15
C GLN A 102 16.38 6.84 17.11
N VAL A 103 17.25 6.07 16.44
CA VAL A 103 18.18 6.57 15.44
C VAL A 103 18.01 5.87 14.11
N SER A 104 18.21 4.54 14.05
CA SER A 104 18.20 3.79 12.79
C SER A 104 16.81 3.76 12.13
N GLN A 105 15.76 3.55 12.94
CA GLN A 105 14.38 3.52 12.44
C GLN A 105 13.90 4.89 11.90
N PRO A 106 14.11 6.04 12.58
CA PRO A 106 13.76 7.34 12.02
C PRO A 106 14.53 7.70 10.75
N GLN A 107 15.82 7.34 10.64
CA GLN A 107 16.60 7.53 9.43
C GLN A 107 16.04 6.70 8.26
N PHE A 108 15.74 5.42 8.50
CA PHE A 108 15.04 4.58 7.54
C PHE A 108 13.71 5.20 7.13
N ASP A 109 12.90 5.65 8.09
CA ASP A 109 11.58 6.20 7.88
C ASP A 109 11.59 7.44 6.98
N GLU A 110 12.55 8.34 7.20
CA GLU A 110 12.72 9.56 6.41
C GLU A 110 13.04 9.22 4.94
N VAL A 111 14.06 8.39 4.71
CA VAL A 111 14.47 7.97 3.36
C VAL A 111 13.32 7.23 2.67
N TYR A 112 12.72 6.25 3.35
CA TYR A 112 11.62 5.46 2.83
C TYR A 112 10.40 6.29 2.45
N MET A 113 10.04 7.28 3.29
CA MET A 113 8.92 8.19 3.04
C MET A 113 9.11 8.96 1.74
N HIS A 114 10.28 9.55 1.54
CA HIS A 114 10.54 10.42 0.39
C HIS A 114 10.83 9.68 -0.90
N THR A 115 11.50 8.54 -0.83
CA THR A 115 11.97 7.84 -2.03
C THR A 115 11.10 6.67 -2.47
N VAL A 116 10.27 6.13 -1.56
CA VAL A 116 9.41 4.98 -1.85
C VAL A 116 7.93 5.36 -1.76
N LEU A 117 7.49 5.80 -0.57
CA LEU A 117 6.07 5.98 -0.31
C LEU A 117 5.48 7.19 -1.05
N GLN A 118 6.17 8.32 -1.05
CA GLN A 118 5.67 9.55 -1.66
C GLN A 118 5.54 9.44 -3.19
N PRO A 119 6.51 8.92 -3.96
CA PRO A 119 6.36 8.74 -5.40
C PRO A 119 5.20 7.80 -5.75
N MET A 120 5.05 6.68 -5.03
CA MET A 120 3.93 5.76 -5.20
C MET A 120 2.59 6.41 -4.91
N ALA A 121 2.51 7.22 -3.83
CA ALA A 121 1.29 7.94 -3.48
C ALA A 121 0.93 9.00 -4.52
N GLN A 122 1.91 9.71 -5.08
CA GLN A 122 1.70 10.68 -6.16
C GLN A 122 1.18 10.00 -7.41
N PHE A 123 1.78 8.87 -7.82
CA PHE A 123 1.29 8.10 -8.96
C PHE A 123 -0.16 7.67 -8.76
N CYS A 124 -0.50 7.09 -7.61
CA CYS A 124 -1.87 6.71 -7.28
C CYS A 124 -2.83 7.91 -7.24
N GLY A 125 -2.32 9.09 -6.92
CA GLY A 125 -3.10 10.34 -6.88
C GLY A 125 -3.64 10.79 -8.24
N TYR A 126 -3.05 10.34 -9.36
CA TYR A 126 -3.54 10.64 -10.71
C TYR A 126 -4.67 9.70 -11.17
N LEU A 127 -4.80 8.51 -10.59
CA LEU A 127 -5.80 7.51 -11.02
C LEU A 127 -7.25 8.02 -10.95
N PRO A 128 -7.67 8.81 -9.94
CA PRO A 128 -9.02 9.38 -9.89
C PRO A 128 -9.37 10.28 -11.07
N GLU A 129 -8.39 10.97 -11.69
CA GLU A 129 -8.64 11.82 -12.85
C GLU A 129 -9.01 11.00 -14.09
N PHE A 130 -8.35 9.85 -14.27
CA PHE A 130 -8.73 8.89 -15.32
C PHE A 130 -10.13 8.32 -15.08
N ASN A 131 -10.49 8.01 -13.83
CA ASN A 131 -11.85 7.57 -13.48
C ASN A 131 -12.90 8.63 -13.82
N LYS A 132 -12.61 9.93 -13.57
CA LYS A 132 -13.49 11.04 -13.96
C LYS A 132 -13.63 11.11 -15.48
N ALA A 133 -12.53 10.98 -16.23
CA ALA A 133 -12.53 11.01 -17.68
C ALA A 133 -13.32 9.81 -18.29
N ILE A 134 -13.15 8.61 -17.73
CA ILE A 134 -13.91 7.43 -18.12
C ILE A 134 -15.42 7.62 -17.87
N LYS A 135 -15.77 8.19 -16.70
CA LYS A 135 -17.16 8.55 -16.41
C LYS A 135 -17.72 9.60 -17.38
N LYS A 136 -16.91 10.63 -17.72
CA LYS A 136 -17.30 11.65 -18.70
C LYS A 136 -17.55 11.03 -20.07
N ARG A 137 -16.68 10.11 -20.53
CA ARG A 137 -16.90 9.38 -21.79
C ARG A 137 -18.23 8.63 -21.78
N LYS A 138 -18.56 7.95 -20.67
CA LYS A 138 -19.85 7.26 -20.53
C LYS A 138 -21.02 8.22 -20.67
N ASN A 139 -20.97 9.38 -19.99
CA ASN A 139 -22.04 10.37 -20.09
C ASN A 139 -22.18 10.89 -21.53
N LEU A 140 -21.07 11.12 -22.25
CA LEU A 140 -21.10 11.54 -23.64
C LEU A 140 -21.67 10.47 -24.57
N ALA A 141 -21.43 9.20 -24.28
CA ALA A 141 -22.08 8.09 -25.01
C ALA A 141 -23.59 8.08 -24.79
N ASP A 142 -24.04 8.31 -23.56
CA ASP A 142 -25.47 8.38 -23.22
C ASP A 142 -26.12 9.63 -23.87
N ASP A 143 -25.40 10.76 -23.98
CA ASP A 143 -25.85 11.96 -24.67
C ASP A 143 -26.00 11.72 -26.19
N LEU A 144 -25.03 11.07 -26.82
CA LEU A 144 -25.07 10.69 -28.22
C LEU A 144 -26.24 9.74 -28.51
N GLU A 145 -26.47 8.75 -27.65
CA GLU A 145 -27.61 7.84 -27.80
C GLU A 145 -28.95 8.58 -27.70
N ARG A 146 -29.07 9.54 -26.79
CA ARG A 146 -30.27 10.40 -26.66
C ARG A 146 -30.49 11.25 -27.90
N ALA A 147 -29.44 11.89 -28.43
CA ALA A 147 -29.52 12.68 -29.65
C ALA A 147 -29.94 11.83 -30.85
N ARG A 148 -29.38 10.63 -31.02
CA ARG A 148 -29.76 9.69 -32.09
C ARG A 148 -31.23 9.24 -31.99
N LYS A 149 -31.72 8.97 -30.78
CA LYS A 149 -33.13 8.63 -30.53
C LYS A 149 -34.06 9.82 -30.84
N ALA A 150 -33.64 11.05 -30.50
CA ALA A 150 -34.39 12.24 -30.83
C ALA A 150 -34.48 12.46 -32.34
N LEU A 151 -33.39 12.34 -33.08
CA LEU A 151 -33.37 12.42 -34.56
C LEU A 151 -34.29 11.38 -35.19
N ALA A 152 -34.20 10.10 -34.78
CA ALA A 152 -35.04 9.05 -35.29
C ALA A 152 -36.54 9.33 -35.06
N LYS A 153 -36.89 9.92 -33.92
CA LYS A 153 -38.27 10.34 -33.63
C LYS A 153 -38.74 11.46 -34.51
N GLU A 154 -37.93 12.47 -34.79
CA GLU A 154 -38.32 13.59 -35.71
C GLU A 154 -38.44 13.10 -37.15
N GLN A 155 -37.56 12.23 -37.64
CA GLN A 155 -37.65 11.59 -38.94
C GLN A 155 -38.94 10.77 -39.11
N THR A 156 -39.36 10.04 -38.05
CA THR A 156 -40.55 9.19 -38.09
C THR A 156 -41.85 10.03 -38.08
N LYS A 157 -41.85 11.19 -37.48
CA LYS A 157 -43.04 12.05 -37.40
C LYS A 157 -43.32 12.82 -38.69
N GLY A 158 -42.40 12.85 -39.65
CA GLY A 158 -42.53 13.59 -40.91
C GLY A 158 -42.69 15.10 -40.73
N GLN A 159 -42.08 15.64 -39.70
CA GLN A 159 -42.20 17.07 -39.34
C GLN A 159 -41.22 17.94 -40.12
N ASP A 160 -41.33 19.26 -39.91
CA ASP A 160 -40.60 20.35 -40.51
C ASP A 160 -39.13 20.02 -40.79
N PRO A 161 -38.62 20.23 -42.01
CA PRO A 161 -37.21 20.04 -42.35
C PRO A 161 -36.23 20.71 -41.45
N MET A 162 -36.56 21.89 -40.88
CA MET A 162 -35.70 22.61 -39.91
C MET A 162 -35.55 21.87 -38.58
N SER A 163 -36.55 21.11 -38.14
CA SER A 163 -36.47 20.32 -36.90
C SER A 163 -35.55 19.09 -37.05
N ILE A 164 -35.57 18.49 -38.21
CA ILE A 164 -34.68 17.37 -38.58
C ILE A 164 -33.25 17.86 -38.68
N GLU A 165 -33.00 19.00 -39.38
CA GLU A 165 -31.66 19.58 -39.50
C GLU A 165 -31.03 19.92 -38.13
N ARG A 166 -31.81 20.49 -37.18
CA ARG A 166 -31.36 20.72 -35.82
C ARG A 166 -31.00 19.43 -35.10
N ALA A 167 -31.83 18.43 -35.19
CA ALA A 167 -31.55 17.12 -34.56
C ALA A 167 -30.31 16.44 -35.16
N GLU A 168 -30.06 16.61 -36.47
CA GLU A 168 -28.82 16.13 -37.12
C GLU A 168 -27.59 16.89 -36.59
N MET A 169 -27.67 18.18 -36.44
CA MET A 169 -26.58 18.99 -35.81
C MET A 169 -26.31 18.53 -34.37
N ASP A 170 -27.34 18.27 -33.57
CA ASP A 170 -27.20 17.82 -32.20
C ASP A 170 -26.50 16.44 -32.14
N VAL A 171 -26.83 15.51 -33.05
CA VAL A 171 -26.13 14.25 -33.17
C VAL A 171 -24.68 14.45 -33.55
N GLN A 172 -24.38 15.32 -34.51
CA GLN A 172 -23.02 15.61 -34.94
C GLN A 172 -22.16 16.18 -33.78
N TYR A 173 -22.67 17.13 -33.02
CA TYR A 173 -21.99 17.67 -31.85
C TYR A 173 -21.75 16.62 -30.77
N ALA A 174 -22.74 15.81 -30.46
CA ALA A 174 -22.61 14.75 -29.46
C ALA A 174 -21.61 13.68 -29.91
N GLU A 175 -21.62 13.32 -31.20
CA GLU A 175 -20.68 12.34 -31.78
C GLU A 175 -19.24 12.86 -31.77
N GLU A 176 -19.01 14.10 -32.13
CA GLU A 176 -17.68 14.72 -32.08
C GLU A 176 -17.14 14.77 -30.65
N ALA A 177 -17.96 15.22 -29.68
CA ALA A 177 -17.59 15.26 -28.26
C ALA A 177 -17.23 13.87 -27.73
N PHE A 178 -18.03 12.84 -28.06
CA PHE A 178 -17.76 11.46 -27.70
C PHE A 178 -16.46 10.95 -28.34
N ASN A 179 -16.29 11.16 -29.64
CA ASN A 179 -15.14 10.67 -30.39
C ASN A 179 -13.82 11.30 -29.90
N VAL A 180 -13.82 12.58 -29.55
CA VAL A 180 -12.66 13.27 -28.98
C VAL A 180 -12.28 12.61 -27.64
N MET A 181 -13.23 12.45 -26.73
CA MET A 181 -12.98 11.86 -25.42
C MET A 181 -12.54 10.40 -25.53
N ASN A 182 -13.16 9.64 -26.42
CA ASN A 182 -12.84 8.24 -26.69
C ASN A 182 -11.40 8.08 -27.17
N ARG A 183 -11.00 8.81 -28.21
CA ARG A 183 -9.62 8.79 -28.74
C ARG A 183 -8.59 9.23 -27.70
N THR A 184 -8.94 10.25 -26.92
CA THR A 184 -8.06 10.72 -25.83
C THR A 184 -7.80 9.60 -24.83
N LEU A 185 -8.84 8.91 -24.34
CA LEU A 185 -8.67 7.83 -23.36
C LEU A 185 -7.92 6.62 -23.92
N ILE A 186 -8.21 6.21 -25.17
CA ILE A 186 -7.50 5.12 -25.85
C ILE A 186 -6.00 5.45 -25.94
N GLY A 187 -5.64 6.70 -26.20
CA GLY A 187 -4.24 7.14 -26.29
C GLY A 187 -3.53 7.36 -24.95
N GLU A 188 -4.25 7.87 -23.94
CA GLU A 188 -3.65 8.27 -22.66
C GLU A 188 -3.54 7.12 -21.65
N ILE A 189 -4.48 6.18 -21.62
CA ILE A 189 -4.43 5.03 -20.71
C ILE A 189 -3.15 4.20 -20.90
N PRO A 190 -2.72 3.83 -22.12
CA PRO A 190 -1.47 3.13 -22.32
C PRO A 190 -0.24 3.92 -21.85
N LYS A 191 -0.23 5.24 -22.02
CA LYS A 191 0.87 6.10 -21.54
C LYS A 191 0.96 6.06 -20.02
N LEU A 192 -0.17 6.18 -19.32
CA LEU A 192 -0.22 6.02 -17.86
C LEU A 192 0.28 4.62 -17.43
N ILE A 193 -0.18 3.57 -18.10
CA ILE A 193 0.24 2.21 -17.78
C ILE A 193 1.75 2.04 -17.94
N ASN A 194 2.32 2.61 -19.00
CA ASN A 194 3.76 2.51 -19.27
C ASN A 194 4.58 3.39 -18.33
N SER A 195 4.05 4.55 -17.91
CA SER A 195 4.75 5.47 -16.99
C SER A 195 5.01 4.86 -15.62
N ARG A 196 4.26 3.79 -15.22
CA ARG A 196 4.47 3.10 -13.94
C ARG A 196 5.91 2.61 -13.73
N VAL A 197 6.59 2.20 -14.80
CA VAL A 197 7.97 1.69 -14.74
C VAL A 197 8.91 2.77 -14.23
N TYR A 198 8.77 4.00 -14.72
CA TYR A 198 9.60 5.13 -14.31
C TYR A 198 9.41 5.58 -12.86
N VAL A 199 8.31 5.17 -12.24
CA VAL A 199 8.04 5.42 -10.81
C VAL A 199 8.48 4.23 -9.97
N VAL A 200 8.13 3.01 -10.41
CA VAL A 200 8.34 1.79 -9.62
C VAL A 200 9.82 1.41 -9.54
N ASP A 201 10.56 1.46 -10.66
CA ASP A 201 11.97 1.02 -10.69
C ASP A 201 12.86 1.81 -9.72
N PRO A 202 12.90 3.15 -9.74
CA PRO A 202 13.72 3.91 -8.81
C PRO A 202 13.20 3.79 -7.36
N SER A 203 11.89 3.69 -7.16
CA SER A 203 11.32 3.48 -5.82
C SER A 203 11.66 2.10 -5.26
N PHE A 204 11.70 1.07 -6.09
CA PHE A 204 12.09 -0.28 -5.67
C PHE A 204 13.59 -0.36 -5.36
N GLU A 205 14.43 0.27 -6.17
CA GLU A 205 15.86 0.39 -5.87
C GLU A 205 16.09 1.10 -4.53
N ALA A 206 15.42 2.23 -4.31
CA ALA A 206 15.49 2.97 -3.04
C ALA A 206 14.97 2.14 -1.87
N PHE A 207 13.90 1.37 -2.06
CA PHE A 207 13.38 0.42 -1.05
C PHE A 207 14.43 -0.59 -0.63
N VAL A 208 15.07 -1.26 -1.58
CA VAL A 208 16.11 -2.27 -1.28
C VAL A 208 17.30 -1.64 -0.58
N LYS A 209 17.76 -0.46 -1.05
CA LYS A 209 18.89 0.26 -0.42
C LYS A 209 18.58 0.69 1.01
N SER A 210 17.41 1.27 1.25
CA SER A 210 17.01 1.69 2.60
C SER A 210 16.86 0.51 3.56
N GLN A 211 16.35 -0.61 3.05
CA GLN A 211 16.23 -1.86 3.81
C GLN A 211 17.60 -2.43 4.19
N LEU A 212 18.53 -2.51 3.21
CA LEU A 212 19.89 -2.95 3.47
C LEU A 212 20.60 -2.07 4.50
N GLN A 213 20.47 -0.75 4.39
CA GLN A 213 21.05 0.19 5.35
C GLN A 213 20.51 -0.05 6.74
N PHE A 214 19.20 -0.10 6.90
CA PHE A 214 18.55 -0.31 8.22
C PHE A 214 19.00 -1.62 8.88
N PHE A 215 19.07 -2.72 8.13
CA PHE A 215 19.47 -4.01 8.70
C PHE A 215 20.96 -4.08 8.98
N ASN A 216 21.81 -3.43 8.18
CA ASN A 216 23.25 -3.32 8.46
C ASN A 216 23.49 -2.50 9.73
N ASP A 217 22.82 -1.36 9.91
CA ASP A 217 22.91 -0.55 11.10
C ASP A 217 22.43 -1.33 12.33
N SER A 218 21.33 -2.04 12.19
CA SER A 218 20.78 -2.89 13.26
C SER A 218 21.73 -4.02 13.64
N LEU A 219 22.34 -4.67 12.64
CA LEU A 219 23.35 -5.72 12.87
C LEU A 219 24.56 -5.15 13.63
N GLN A 220 25.07 -3.99 13.22
CA GLN A 220 26.20 -3.34 13.88
C GLN A 220 25.91 -3.06 15.37
N GLN A 221 24.69 -2.64 15.70
CA GLN A 221 24.28 -2.46 17.10
C GLN A 221 24.24 -3.79 17.86
N MET A 222 23.71 -4.86 17.24
CA MET A 222 23.61 -6.18 17.85
C MET A 222 24.97 -6.88 18.00
N ASP A 223 25.93 -6.64 17.12
CA ASP A 223 27.33 -7.13 17.26
C ASP A 223 27.98 -6.60 18.54
N GLY A 224 27.62 -5.39 18.97
CA GLY A 224 28.00 -4.85 20.27
C GLY A 224 27.53 -5.70 21.45
N VAL A 225 26.34 -6.28 21.34
CA VAL A 225 25.75 -7.19 22.36
C VAL A 225 26.37 -8.58 22.29
N ALA A 226 26.63 -9.07 21.09
CA ALA A 226 27.18 -10.42 20.86
C ALA A 226 28.52 -10.64 21.60
N ARG A 227 29.30 -9.58 21.81
CA ARG A 227 30.59 -9.65 22.57
C ARG A 227 30.43 -10.11 24.01
N TYR A 228 29.26 -9.94 24.59
CA TYR A 228 28.95 -10.34 25.98
C TYR A 228 28.27 -11.72 26.06
N LEU A 229 27.95 -12.31 24.92
CA LEU A 229 27.35 -13.64 24.86
C LEU A 229 28.44 -14.71 24.70
N PRO A 230 28.22 -15.93 25.19
CA PRO A 230 29.13 -17.05 24.92
C PRO A 230 29.30 -17.20 23.39
N PRO A 231 30.49 -17.63 22.93
CA PRO A 231 30.70 -17.91 21.51
C PRO A 231 29.62 -18.88 21.02
N GLN A 232 28.84 -18.46 20.03
CA GLN A 232 27.85 -19.30 19.39
C GLN A 232 28.51 -20.13 18.28
N GLY A 233 28.08 -21.35 18.09
CA GLY A 233 28.50 -22.14 16.94
C GLY A 233 28.64 -23.64 17.16
N GLY A 234 28.19 -24.17 18.28
CA GLY A 234 28.07 -25.61 18.47
C GLY A 234 26.76 -26.18 17.93
N PRO A 235 26.75 -27.32 17.26
CA PRO A 235 25.51 -27.95 16.74
C PRO A 235 24.49 -28.33 17.83
N ASN A 236 24.76 -28.05 19.09
CA ASN A 236 23.92 -28.37 20.25
C ASN A 236 23.62 -27.16 21.16
N ASP A 237 23.95 -25.92 20.77
CA ASP A 237 23.78 -24.74 21.64
C ASP A 237 22.31 -24.57 22.07
N ASP A 238 21.35 -24.75 21.16
CA ASP A 238 19.92 -24.68 21.47
C ASP A 238 19.49 -25.71 22.52
N LYS A 239 19.97 -26.94 22.41
CA LYS A 239 19.67 -28.01 23.38
C LYS A 239 20.27 -27.76 24.76
N VAL A 240 21.47 -27.17 24.81
CA VAL A 240 22.10 -26.76 26.06
C VAL A 240 21.30 -25.65 26.74
N LEU A 241 20.84 -24.66 25.97
CA LEU A 241 19.99 -23.59 26.50
C LEU A 241 18.63 -24.12 26.97
N GLU A 242 17.97 -24.99 26.19
CA GLU A 242 16.73 -25.67 26.59
C GLU A 242 16.89 -26.46 27.89
N GLN A 243 17.97 -27.23 28.02
CA GLN A 243 18.25 -28.00 29.21
C GLN A 243 18.46 -27.11 30.43
N ARG A 244 19.24 -26.03 30.31
CA ARG A 244 19.42 -25.04 31.40
C ARG A 244 18.12 -24.40 31.82
N ILE A 245 17.24 -24.02 30.87
CA ILE A 245 15.92 -23.49 31.17
C ILE A 245 15.08 -24.55 31.88
N GLY A 246 15.09 -25.79 31.39
CA GLY A 246 14.38 -26.91 31.99
C GLY A 246 14.76 -27.16 33.44
N ASP A 247 16.07 -27.15 33.73
CA ASP A 247 16.62 -27.34 35.08
C ASP A 247 16.18 -26.23 36.04
N VAL A 248 16.23 -24.96 35.59
CA VAL A 248 15.76 -23.81 36.39
C VAL A 248 14.25 -23.89 36.61
N MET A 249 13.46 -24.25 35.60
CA MET A 249 12.02 -24.43 35.73
C MET A 249 11.64 -25.56 36.68
N ALA A 250 12.44 -26.64 36.71
CA ALA A 250 12.28 -27.73 37.71
C ALA A 250 12.54 -27.21 39.12
N GLN A 251 13.58 -26.40 39.34
CA GLN A 251 13.83 -25.77 40.64
C GLN A 251 12.66 -24.84 41.06
N VAL A 252 12.12 -24.04 40.16
CA VAL A 252 10.96 -23.18 40.46
C VAL A 252 9.74 -24.03 40.83
N ARG A 253 9.49 -25.11 40.13
CA ARG A 253 8.39 -26.04 40.46
C ARG A 253 8.57 -26.72 41.85
N SER A 254 9.81 -26.90 42.30
CA SER A 254 10.10 -27.49 43.61
C SER A 254 9.88 -26.53 44.78
N LEU A 255 9.64 -25.23 44.53
CA LEU A 255 9.28 -24.29 45.59
C LEU A 255 7.96 -24.68 46.25
N SER A 256 7.91 -24.60 47.57
CA SER A 256 6.74 -25.05 48.38
C SER A 256 5.43 -24.40 47.97
N ILE A 257 5.47 -23.14 47.49
CA ILE A 257 4.30 -22.40 47.02
C ILE A 257 3.82 -22.92 45.65
N CYS A 258 4.72 -23.38 44.78
CA CYS A 258 4.40 -23.90 43.46
C CYS A 258 3.99 -25.37 43.49
N ASN A 259 4.24 -26.07 44.60
CA ASN A 259 3.98 -27.51 44.77
C ASN A 259 2.62 -27.78 45.43
N HIS A 260 1.58 -27.02 45.06
CA HIS A 260 0.23 -27.11 45.63
C HIS A 260 -0.56 -28.37 45.24
N ASN A 261 0.10 -29.52 45.06
CA ASN A 261 -0.56 -30.82 44.96
C ASN A 261 -0.32 -31.74 46.17
N VAL A 262 -0.07 -31.14 47.34
CA VAL A 262 0.02 -31.93 48.58
C VAL A 262 -0.72 -31.20 49.72
N VAL A 263 -2.06 -31.24 49.69
CA VAL A 263 -2.90 -31.46 50.87
C VAL A 263 -4.18 -32.13 50.38
#